data_4a4c46431f7ff762fc319f16eea04679
#
_entry.id   4a4c46431f7ff762fc319f16eea04679
#
_cell.length_a   1.000
_cell.length_b   1.000
_cell.length_c   1.000
_cell.angle_alpha   90.00
_cell.angle_beta   90.00
_cell.angle_gamma   90.00
#
_symmetry.space_group_name_H-M   'P 1'
#
loop_
_entity.id
_entity.type
_entity.pdbx_description
1 polymer ?
#
loop_
_entity_poly.entity_id
_entity_poly.type
_entity_poly.pdbx_seq_one_letter_code
_entity_poly.pdbx_strand_id
1 'polypeptide(L)'
;MTRRPGAIAAGLVLIATSVRAQPAPATASPTWSFDASAYTYVVPDGNDYVQPTFAVNRDWLHLEARYNYEAQKTGSLWMGYNFSGGENVTWEVTPMLGGVFGDTTGIAPGYRASVGWRKLEFSSEGEYLIDTEDSSGSFLYNWSELSLAPVEWFRFGLVTQRTRAYQSDRDIQRGLLLGFSYRRAYVTAYLFNPDEDKPTLVVAVGVTF
;
A
#
# COMPACT_ATOMS: atom_id res chain seq x y z
N MET A 1 42.81 -11.42 20.43
CA MET A 1 41.67 -12.04 19.76
C MET A 1 40.40 -11.40 20.27
N THR A 2 39.96 -10.32 19.62
CA THR A 2 38.76 -9.56 19.97
C THR A 2 37.71 -9.87 18.91
N ARG A 3 36.70 -10.64 19.32
CA ARG A 3 35.51 -10.90 18.48
C ARG A 3 34.67 -9.62 18.38
N ARG A 4 34.50 -9.12 17.16
CA ARG A 4 33.50 -8.10 16.85
C ARG A 4 32.10 -8.72 16.87
N PRO A 5 31.11 -8.12 17.52
CA PRO A 5 29.73 -8.56 17.36
C PRO A 5 29.22 -8.16 15.98
N GLY A 6 28.70 -9.13 15.23
CA GLY A 6 28.03 -8.90 13.96
C GLY A 6 26.75 -8.10 14.17
N ALA A 7 26.62 -6.99 13.49
CA ALA A 7 25.38 -6.24 13.42
C ALA A 7 24.36 -7.06 12.60
N ILE A 8 23.34 -7.57 13.28
CA ILE A 8 22.16 -8.17 12.66
C ILE A 8 21.33 -7.00 12.10
N ALA A 9 21.35 -6.84 10.79
CA ALA A 9 20.51 -5.86 10.13
C ALA A 9 19.05 -6.37 10.12
N ALA A 10 18.22 -5.81 10.99
CA ALA A 10 16.79 -6.07 11.02
C ALA A 10 16.14 -5.50 9.76
N GLY A 11 15.68 -6.36 8.87
CA GLY A 11 14.94 -5.99 7.68
C GLY A 11 13.46 -5.89 7.98
N LEU A 12 12.92 -4.69 8.11
CA LEU A 12 11.49 -4.46 8.17
C LEU A 12 10.91 -4.66 6.76
N VAL A 13 10.09 -5.68 6.57
CA VAL A 13 9.39 -5.90 5.28
C VAL A 13 8.05 -5.20 5.36
N LEU A 14 7.98 -4.08 4.69
CA LEU A 14 6.80 -3.26 4.49
C LEU A 14 5.95 -3.80 3.36
N ILE A 15 4.69 -3.92 3.63
CA ILE A 15 3.69 -4.13 2.61
C ILE A 15 3.03 -2.79 2.30
N ALA A 16 3.67 -2.11 1.68
CA ALA A 16 3.55 -1.04 0.74
C ALA A 16 4.99 -0.72 0.47
N THR A 17 5.55 -1.22 -0.60
CA THR A 17 6.91 -0.93 -1.07
C THR A 17 7.87 -0.55 0.05
N SER A 18 8.52 -1.53 0.67
CA SER A 18 9.61 -1.25 1.60
C SER A 18 10.78 -0.62 0.86
N VAL A 19 10.70 0.66 0.60
CA VAL A 19 11.89 1.43 0.28
C VAL A 19 12.58 1.70 1.61
N ARG A 20 13.62 0.96 1.87
CA ARG A 20 14.53 1.26 2.97
C ARG A 20 15.05 2.68 2.77
N ALA A 21 14.79 3.57 3.71
CA ALA A 21 15.61 4.77 3.85
C ALA A 21 17.03 4.31 4.18
N GLN A 22 17.90 4.21 3.19
CA GLN A 22 19.33 4.01 3.39
C GLN A 22 19.95 5.36 3.71
N PRO A 23 20.80 5.45 4.78
CA PRO A 23 21.69 6.60 4.89
C PRO A 23 22.54 6.63 3.62
N ALA A 24 22.60 7.77 2.96
CA ALA A 24 23.30 7.96 1.70
C ALA A 24 24.75 7.44 1.78
N PRO A 25 25.08 6.30 1.20
CA PRO A 25 26.47 5.96 0.92
C PRO A 25 26.81 6.55 -0.43
N ALA A 26 28.04 7.07 -0.51
CA ALA A 26 28.62 7.52 -1.75
C ALA A 26 28.43 6.46 -2.87
N THR A 27 27.79 6.88 -3.97
CA THR A 27 27.86 6.26 -5.31
C THR A 27 27.46 4.78 -5.48
N ALA A 28 26.42 4.30 -4.82
CA ALA A 28 25.77 3.08 -5.30
C ALA A 28 24.92 3.42 -6.53
N SER A 29 25.09 2.66 -7.62
CA SER A 29 24.21 2.83 -8.80
C SER A 29 22.76 2.58 -8.41
N PRO A 30 21.83 3.40 -8.91
CA PRO A 30 20.41 3.24 -8.58
C PRO A 30 19.91 1.85 -8.92
N THR A 31 19.34 1.18 -7.95
CA THR A 31 18.83 -0.19 -8.09
C THR A 31 17.34 -0.16 -8.36
N TRP A 32 16.87 -0.90 -9.35
CA TRP A 32 15.46 -1.13 -9.56
C TRP A 32 14.90 -2.04 -8.47
N SER A 33 13.76 -1.70 -7.95
CA SER A 33 12.95 -2.58 -7.10
C SER A 33 11.56 -2.74 -7.70
N PHE A 34 11.01 -3.92 -7.58
CA PHE A 34 9.72 -4.29 -8.14
C PHE A 34 8.85 -4.88 -7.04
N ASP A 35 7.58 -4.57 -7.06
CA ASP A 35 6.56 -5.18 -6.21
C ASP A 35 5.39 -5.64 -7.08
N ALA A 36 4.94 -6.86 -6.85
CA ALA A 36 3.73 -7.39 -7.47
C ALA A 36 2.81 -7.92 -6.37
N SER A 37 1.60 -7.42 -6.32
CA SER A 37 0.62 -7.78 -5.29
C SER A 37 -0.77 -8.01 -5.87
N ALA A 38 -1.60 -8.72 -5.10
CA ALA A 38 -3.01 -8.91 -5.40
C ALA A 38 -3.81 -8.91 -4.10
N TYR A 39 -4.84 -8.07 -4.04
CA TYR A 39 -5.80 -7.99 -2.95
C TYR A 39 -7.07 -8.71 -3.38
N THR A 40 -7.45 -9.76 -2.66
CA THR A 40 -8.70 -10.48 -2.87
C THR A 40 -9.72 -10.01 -1.83
N TYR A 41 -10.80 -9.43 -2.29
CA TYR A 41 -11.91 -8.98 -1.48
C TYR A 41 -12.99 -10.07 -1.46
N VAL A 42 -13.31 -10.55 -0.26
CA VAL A 42 -14.45 -11.45 0.00
C VAL A 42 -15.55 -10.57 0.62
N VAL A 43 -16.53 -10.23 -0.20
CA VAL A 43 -17.56 -9.25 0.15
C VAL A 43 -18.86 -9.97 0.48
N PRO A 44 -19.36 -9.90 1.73
CA PRO A 44 -20.65 -10.46 2.09
C PRO A 44 -21.78 -9.88 1.23
N ASP A 45 -22.61 -10.75 0.65
CA ASP A 45 -23.72 -10.40 -0.23
C ASP A 45 -23.32 -9.64 -1.52
N GLY A 46 -22.05 -9.60 -1.85
CA GLY A 46 -21.50 -8.98 -3.06
C GLY A 46 -20.79 -9.99 -3.96
N ASN A 47 -20.15 -9.48 -4.98
CA ASN A 47 -19.24 -10.29 -5.80
C ASN A 47 -17.81 -10.12 -5.28
N ASP A 48 -17.15 -11.24 -5.06
CA ASP A 48 -15.73 -11.25 -4.77
C ASP A 48 -14.93 -10.70 -5.97
N TYR A 49 -13.85 -9.99 -5.69
CA TYR A 49 -13.01 -9.46 -6.75
C TYR A 49 -11.54 -9.40 -6.33
N VAL A 50 -10.67 -9.27 -7.31
CA VAL A 50 -9.23 -9.20 -7.12
C VAL A 50 -8.70 -7.88 -7.69
N GLN A 51 -7.83 -7.23 -6.94
CA GLN A 51 -7.11 -6.01 -7.33
C GLN A 51 -5.61 -6.33 -7.47
N PRO A 52 -5.11 -6.68 -8.64
CA PRO A 52 -3.67 -6.79 -8.88
C PRO A 52 -3.04 -5.41 -9.03
N THR A 53 -1.86 -5.26 -8.45
CA THR A 53 -1.02 -4.07 -8.54
C THR A 53 0.41 -4.49 -8.86
N PHE A 54 1.06 -3.72 -9.73
CA PHE A 54 2.47 -3.86 -10.04
C PHE A 54 3.16 -2.50 -9.90
N ALA A 55 4.17 -2.41 -9.04
CA ALA A 55 4.92 -1.19 -8.80
C ALA A 55 6.41 -1.37 -9.12
N VAL A 56 7.01 -0.29 -9.59
CA VAL A 56 8.44 -0.20 -9.94
C VAL A 56 9.00 1.07 -9.33
N ASN A 57 10.13 0.93 -8.61
CA ASN A 57 10.82 2.06 -8.04
C ASN A 57 12.27 2.10 -8.50
N ARG A 58 12.79 3.32 -8.69
CA ARG A 58 14.20 3.58 -8.89
C ARG A 58 14.54 4.98 -8.41
N ASP A 59 15.28 5.11 -7.32
CA ASP A 59 15.56 6.40 -6.68
C ASP A 59 14.27 7.22 -6.44
N TRP A 60 14.18 8.37 -7.08
CA TRP A 60 13.03 9.27 -7.02
C TRP A 60 11.83 8.78 -7.82
N LEU A 61 12.01 7.88 -8.80
CA LEU A 61 10.95 7.46 -9.71
C LEU A 61 10.10 6.36 -9.10
N HIS A 62 8.80 6.57 -9.09
CA HIS A 62 7.77 5.57 -8.80
C HIS A 62 6.85 5.41 -10.01
N LEU A 63 6.65 4.17 -10.46
CA LEU A 63 5.66 3.81 -11.48
C LEU A 63 4.78 2.70 -10.93
N GLU A 64 3.49 2.77 -11.23
CA GLU A 64 2.55 1.76 -10.76
C GLU A 64 1.47 1.48 -11.81
N ALA A 65 1.04 0.23 -11.93
CA ALA A 65 -0.08 -0.22 -12.73
C ALA A 65 -1.06 -0.98 -11.83
N ARG A 66 -2.34 -0.64 -11.91
CA ARG A 66 -3.41 -1.24 -11.10
C ARG A 66 -4.55 -1.72 -11.98
N TYR A 67 -5.29 -2.69 -11.49
CA TYR A 67 -6.54 -3.13 -12.10
C TYR A 67 -7.58 -3.41 -11.02
N ASN A 68 -8.84 -3.07 -11.27
CA ASN A 68 -9.95 -3.14 -10.32
C ASN A 68 -9.74 -2.32 -9.02
N TYR A 69 -8.85 -1.35 -9.02
CA TYR A 69 -8.50 -0.59 -7.81
C TYR A 69 -9.46 0.59 -7.63
N GLU A 70 -9.58 1.46 -8.62
CA GLU A 70 -10.46 2.63 -8.60
C GLU A 70 -11.92 2.21 -8.82
N ALA A 71 -12.15 1.25 -9.70
CA ALA A 71 -13.44 0.63 -9.97
C ALA A 71 -13.25 -0.77 -10.57
N GLN A 72 -14.30 -1.61 -10.57
CA GLN A 72 -14.25 -2.89 -11.29
C GLN A 72 -14.11 -2.65 -12.80
N LYS A 73 -13.39 -3.54 -13.48
CA LYS A 73 -13.07 -3.47 -14.92
C LYS A 73 -12.37 -2.18 -15.33
N THR A 74 -11.67 -1.56 -14.40
CA THR A 74 -10.94 -0.32 -14.59
C THR A 74 -9.46 -0.58 -14.36
N GLY A 75 -8.63 -0.07 -15.23
CA GLY A 75 -7.18 -0.06 -15.11
C GLY A 75 -6.65 1.33 -14.88
N SER A 76 -5.48 1.45 -14.24
CA SER A 76 -4.82 2.73 -14.07
C SER A 76 -3.30 2.61 -14.17
N LEU A 77 -2.68 3.70 -14.62
CA LEU A 77 -1.22 3.85 -14.68
C LEU A 77 -0.82 5.11 -13.92
N TRP A 78 0.17 4.97 -13.06
CA TRP A 78 0.60 6.00 -12.14
C TRP A 78 2.07 6.33 -12.29
N MET A 79 2.40 7.59 -12.10
CA MET A 79 3.76 8.07 -11.96
C MET A 79 3.86 8.96 -10.72
N GLY A 80 4.89 8.72 -9.90
CA GLY A 80 5.14 9.44 -8.66
C GLY A 80 6.61 9.79 -8.48
N TYR A 81 6.85 10.62 -7.46
CA TYR A 81 8.18 11.04 -7.04
C TYR A 81 8.41 10.66 -5.58
N ASN A 82 9.39 9.80 -5.32
CA ASN A 82 9.74 9.34 -3.97
C ASN A 82 10.60 10.37 -3.23
N PHE A 83 10.11 10.82 -2.09
CA PHE A 83 10.86 11.56 -1.08
C PHE A 83 11.01 10.68 0.13
N SER A 84 12.20 10.56 0.68
CA SER A 84 12.44 9.77 1.90
C SER A 84 13.51 10.39 2.77
N GLY A 85 13.47 10.09 4.05
CA GLY A 85 14.47 10.60 5.00
C GLY A 85 14.29 10.07 6.42
N GLY A 86 15.10 10.62 7.32
CA GLY A 86 15.08 10.31 8.74
C GLY A 86 16.11 9.26 9.15
N GLU A 87 16.47 9.27 10.43
CA GLU A 87 17.42 8.33 11.05
C GLU A 87 16.71 7.42 12.06
N ASN A 88 16.22 7.98 13.15
CA ASN A 88 15.48 7.23 14.19
C ASN A 88 14.00 7.08 13.87
N VAL A 89 13.45 8.09 13.20
CA VAL A 89 12.11 8.06 12.59
C VAL A 89 12.34 8.12 11.09
N THR A 90 11.99 7.07 10.38
CA THR A 90 12.07 7.02 8.92
C THR A 90 10.75 7.45 8.31
N TRP A 91 10.79 8.13 7.19
CA TRP A 91 9.59 8.53 6.48
C TRP A 91 9.80 8.45 4.97
N GLU A 92 8.72 8.18 4.27
CA GLU A 92 8.64 8.24 2.82
C GLU A 92 7.31 8.89 2.42
N VAL A 93 7.36 9.74 1.40
CA VAL A 93 6.18 10.35 0.78
C VAL A 93 6.34 10.35 -0.72
N THR A 94 5.34 9.81 -1.41
CA THR A 94 5.31 9.70 -2.87
C THR A 94 4.04 10.38 -3.40
N PRO A 95 4.05 11.69 -3.68
CA PRO A 95 3.00 12.29 -4.49
C PRO A 95 3.00 11.67 -5.88
N MET A 96 1.82 11.40 -6.42
CA MET A 96 1.66 10.70 -7.68
C MET A 96 0.45 11.20 -8.47
N LEU A 97 0.49 10.96 -9.78
CA LEU A 97 -0.61 11.25 -10.68
C LEU A 97 -0.92 10.01 -11.50
N GLY A 98 -2.19 9.64 -11.56
CA GLY A 98 -2.69 8.50 -12.32
C GLY A 98 -3.61 8.90 -13.46
N GLY A 99 -3.55 8.12 -14.54
CA GLY A 99 -4.55 8.06 -15.58
C GLY A 99 -5.37 6.79 -15.43
N VAL A 100 -6.68 6.93 -15.36
CA VAL A 100 -7.65 5.85 -15.11
C VAL A 100 -8.49 5.62 -16.37
N PHE A 101 -8.72 4.36 -16.73
CA PHE A 101 -9.42 3.97 -17.97
C PHE A 101 -10.17 2.64 -17.80
N GLY A 102 -11.28 2.50 -18.48
CA GLY A 102 -12.16 1.30 -18.41
C GLY A 102 -13.60 1.69 -18.13
N ASP A 103 -14.27 1.00 -17.21
CA ASP A 103 -15.64 1.34 -16.81
C ASP A 103 -15.70 2.71 -16.09
N THR A 104 -14.57 3.22 -15.64
CA THR A 104 -14.38 4.60 -15.16
C THR A 104 -13.18 5.19 -15.87
N THR A 105 -13.30 6.44 -16.32
CA THR A 105 -12.25 7.15 -17.06
C THR A 105 -11.95 8.48 -16.38
N GLY A 106 -10.67 8.74 -16.07
CA GLY A 106 -10.35 9.97 -15.36
C GLY A 106 -8.87 10.20 -15.10
N ILE A 107 -8.62 11.21 -14.28
CA ILE A 107 -7.30 11.58 -13.78
C ILE A 107 -7.38 11.54 -12.26
N ALA A 108 -6.36 10.98 -11.62
CA ALA A 108 -6.34 10.85 -10.19
C ALA A 108 -5.01 11.39 -9.59
N PRO A 109 -4.99 12.59 -9.00
CA PRO A 109 -3.93 12.97 -8.08
C PRO A 109 -4.02 12.09 -6.83
N GLY A 110 -2.87 11.59 -6.38
CA GLY A 110 -2.78 10.69 -5.24
C GLY A 110 -1.47 10.79 -4.49
N TYR A 111 -1.35 10.01 -3.46
CA TYR A 111 -0.14 9.92 -2.65
C TYR A 111 0.00 8.56 -2.00
N ARG A 112 1.24 8.22 -1.67
CA ARG A 112 1.60 7.19 -0.70
C ARG A 112 2.50 7.83 0.35
N ALA A 113 2.34 7.45 1.61
CA ALA A 113 3.14 7.95 2.71
C ALA A 113 3.35 6.87 3.76
N SER A 114 4.53 6.84 4.35
CA SER A 114 4.82 5.98 5.50
C SER A 114 5.71 6.68 6.50
N VAL A 115 5.55 6.32 7.77
CA VAL A 115 6.39 6.75 8.88
C VAL A 115 6.68 5.55 9.76
N GLY A 116 7.97 5.24 9.93
CA GLY A 116 8.45 4.15 10.75
C GLY A 116 9.22 4.63 11.99
N TRP A 117 8.92 4.04 13.14
CA TRP A 117 9.66 4.26 14.38
C TRP A 117 9.85 2.95 15.11
N ARG A 118 11.10 2.45 15.17
CA ARG A 118 11.42 1.14 15.75
C ARG A 118 10.64 0.02 15.09
N LYS A 119 9.65 -0.54 15.81
CA LYS A 119 8.77 -1.63 15.37
C LYS A 119 7.37 -1.16 14.97
N LEU A 120 7.08 0.12 15.18
CA LEU A 120 5.80 0.75 14.85
C LEU A 120 5.91 1.41 13.48
N GLU A 121 4.86 1.26 12.69
CA GLU A 121 4.74 1.89 11.39
C GLU A 121 3.32 2.37 11.15
N PHE A 122 3.24 3.57 10.61
CA PHE A 122 2.04 4.13 10.02
C PHE A 122 2.26 4.25 8.52
N SER A 123 1.31 3.76 7.72
CA SER A 123 1.26 3.97 6.29
C SER A 123 -0.11 4.49 5.86
N SER A 124 -0.13 5.28 4.81
CA SER A 124 -1.35 5.81 4.22
C SER A 124 -1.17 5.98 2.72
N GLU A 125 -2.19 5.60 1.97
CA GLU A 125 -2.31 5.93 0.55
C GLU A 125 -3.68 6.51 0.30
N GLY A 126 -3.76 7.38 -0.69
CA GLY A 126 -5.04 7.99 -1.05
C GLY A 126 -4.99 8.67 -2.41
N GLU A 127 -6.16 8.84 -2.97
CA GLU A 127 -6.34 9.46 -4.27
C GLU A 127 -7.69 10.16 -4.36
N TYR A 128 -7.76 11.13 -5.22
CA TYR A 128 -9.01 11.75 -5.62
C TYR A 128 -9.24 11.52 -7.12
N LEU A 129 -10.12 10.58 -7.46
CA LEU A 129 -10.50 10.36 -8.85
C LEU A 129 -11.39 11.50 -9.34
N ILE A 130 -10.95 12.17 -10.38
CA ILE A 130 -11.71 13.14 -11.16
C ILE A 130 -12.21 12.38 -12.38
N ASP A 131 -13.47 11.94 -12.34
CA ASP A 131 -14.10 11.30 -13.47
C ASP A 131 -14.35 12.33 -14.58
N THR A 132 -13.85 12.05 -15.79
CA THR A 132 -13.93 12.98 -16.93
C THR A 132 -15.16 12.74 -17.81
N GLU A 133 -15.87 11.64 -17.63
CA GLU A 133 -17.10 11.31 -18.36
C GLU A 133 -18.34 11.66 -17.54
N ASP A 134 -18.32 11.40 -16.23
CA ASP A 134 -19.40 11.76 -15.31
C ASP A 134 -18.83 12.34 -14.01
N SER A 135 -18.96 13.65 -13.84
CA SER A 135 -18.45 14.34 -12.65
C SER A 135 -19.04 13.81 -11.33
N SER A 136 -20.22 13.18 -11.36
CA SER A 136 -20.83 12.54 -10.17
C SER A 136 -20.12 11.24 -9.79
N GLY A 137 -19.34 10.67 -10.69
CA GLY A 137 -18.46 9.53 -10.49
C GLY A 137 -17.17 9.85 -9.75
N SER A 138 -16.84 11.14 -9.56
CA SER A 138 -15.63 11.54 -8.84
C SER A 138 -15.70 11.18 -7.36
N PHE A 139 -14.61 10.62 -6.80
CA PHE A 139 -14.57 10.18 -5.41
C PHE A 139 -13.20 10.30 -4.76
N LEU A 140 -13.18 10.30 -3.43
CA LEU A 140 -11.99 10.22 -2.60
C LEU A 140 -11.83 8.80 -2.07
N TYR A 141 -10.67 8.21 -2.28
CA TYR A 141 -10.22 6.97 -1.66
C TYR A 141 -9.10 7.25 -0.67
N ASN A 142 -9.08 6.53 0.43
CA ASN A 142 -7.97 6.50 1.37
C ASN A 142 -7.92 5.14 2.08
N TRP A 143 -6.72 4.60 2.20
CA TRP A 143 -6.36 3.43 3.00
C TRP A 143 -5.26 3.82 3.97
N SER A 144 -5.40 3.47 5.25
CA SER A 144 -4.37 3.76 6.25
C SER A 144 -4.20 2.60 7.20
N GLU A 145 -2.96 2.31 7.56
CA GLU A 145 -2.58 1.23 8.48
C GLU A 145 -1.71 1.79 9.60
N LEU A 146 -1.91 1.27 10.81
CA LEU A 146 -1.01 1.42 11.93
C LEU A 146 -0.63 0.03 12.40
N SER A 147 0.61 -0.37 12.21
CA SER A 147 1.07 -1.73 12.48
C SER A 147 2.25 -1.79 13.44
N LEU A 148 2.33 -2.88 14.19
CA LEU A 148 3.45 -3.25 15.04
C LEU A 148 4.05 -4.56 14.52
N ALA A 149 5.37 -4.59 14.26
CA ALA A 149 6.12 -5.77 13.85
C ALA A 149 7.05 -6.21 15.00
N PRO A 150 6.60 -7.05 15.95
CA PRO A 150 7.43 -7.50 17.06
C PRO A 150 8.63 -8.32 16.60
N VAL A 151 8.49 -9.03 15.48
CA VAL A 151 9.53 -9.80 14.79
C VAL A 151 9.45 -9.54 13.28
N GLU A 152 10.52 -9.86 12.54
CA GLU A 152 10.66 -9.53 11.11
C GLU A 152 9.64 -10.22 10.20
N TRP A 153 9.14 -11.37 10.60
CA TRP A 153 8.24 -12.18 9.79
C TRP A 153 6.75 -12.02 10.15
N PHE A 154 6.41 -11.22 11.19
CA PHE A 154 5.05 -11.07 11.68
C PHE A 154 4.73 -9.62 12.03
N ARG A 155 3.59 -9.13 11.58
CA ARG A 155 3.01 -7.83 11.95
C ARG A 155 1.51 -7.95 12.25
N PHE A 156 1.01 -7.06 13.08
CA PHE A 156 -0.41 -6.90 13.34
C PHE A 156 -0.73 -5.42 13.57
N GLY A 157 -1.99 -5.04 13.42
CA GLY A 157 -2.34 -3.65 13.58
C GLY A 157 -3.79 -3.32 13.27
N LEU A 158 -4.01 -2.04 13.08
CA LEU A 158 -5.28 -1.44 12.73
C LEU A 158 -5.24 -0.98 11.27
N VAL A 159 -6.40 -1.04 10.63
CA VAL A 159 -6.58 -0.56 9.26
C VAL A 159 -7.87 0.26 9.18
N THR A 160 -7.84 1.29 8.37
CA THR A 160 -9.03 2.03 7.98
C THR A 160 -9.06 2.19 6.47
N GLN A 161 -10.22 2.03 5.88
CA GLN A 161 -10.48 2.27 4.48
C GLN A 161 -11.64 3.24 4.36
N ARG A 162 -11.47 4.29 3.57
CA ARG A 162 -12.52 5.21 3.20
C ARG A 162 -12.66 5.16 1.69
N THR A 163 -13.79 4.69 1.23
CA THR A 163 -14.11 4.68 -0.19
C THR A 163 -15.52 5.23 -0.39
N ARG A 164 -15.73 5.88 -1.52
CA ARG A 164 -17.04 6.18 -2.07
C ARG A 164 -17.30 5.30 -3.30
N ALA A 165 -16.53 4.24 -3.47
CA ALA A 165 -16.69 3.35 -4.59
C ALA A 165 -18.13 2.79 -4.62
N TYR A 166 -18.72 2.78 -5.81
CA TYR A 166 -19.99 2.12 -6.13
C TYR A 166 -21.27 2.68 -5.53
N GLN A 167 -21.44 4.02 -5.55
CA GLN A 167 -22.73 4.67 -5.22
C GLN A 167 -23.24 4.45 -3.77
N SER A 168 -22.41 3.92 -2.88
CA SER A 168 -22.74 3.84 -1.48
C SER A 168 -22.51 5.18 -0.77
N ASP A 169 -23.27 5.43 0.27
CA ASP A 169 -23.03 6.51 1.22
C ASP A 169 -21.57 6.41 1.75
N ARG A 170 -21.05 7.53 2.24
CA ARG A 170 -19.70 7.68 2.78
C ARG A 170 -19.39 6.54 3.77
N ASP A 171 -18.71 5.49 3.30
CA ASP A 171 -18.38 4.34 4.14
C ASP A 171 -16.93 4.47 4.64
N ILE A 172 -16.76 4.52 5.95
CA ILE A 172 -15.46 4.43 6.62
C ILE A 172 -15.42 3.08 7.30
N GLN A 173 -14.74 2.15 6.66
CA GLN A 173 -14.48 0.83 7.22
C GLN A 173 -13.26 0.89 8.13
N ARG A 174 -13.35 0.22 9.27
CA ARG A 174 -12.27 0.06 10.25
C ARG A 174 -12.03 -1.41 10.48
N GLY A 175 -10.78 -1.78 10.71
CA GLY A 175 -10.48 -3.19 10.82
C GLY A 175 -9.18 -3.49 11.54
N LEU A 176 -8.88 -4.77 11.56
CA LEU A 176 -7.67 -5.36 12.08
C LEU A 176 -6.86 -5.95 10.93
N LEU A 177 -5.54 -5.97 11.08
CA LEU A 177 -4.67 -6.64 10.13
C LEU A 177 -3.74 -7.64 10.84
N LEU A 178 -3.43 -8.73 10.12
CA LEU A 178 -2.42 -9.71 10.48
C LEU A 178 -1.58 -10.01 9.24
N GLY A 179 -0.28 -9.79 9.32
CA GLY A 179 0.65 -9.97 8.20
C GLY A 179 1.78 -10.92 8.51
N PHE A 180 2.15 -11.72 7.53
CA PHE A 180 3.28 -12.63 7.57
C PHE A 180 4.18 -12.41 6.36
N SER A 181 5.49 -12.47 6.59
CA SER A 181 6.49 -12.30 5.55
C SER A 181 7.51 -13.42 5.59
N TYR A 182 7.89 -13.92 4.43
CA TYR A 182 8.95 -14.89 4.30
C TYR A 182 9.83 -14.58 3.07
N ARG A 183 11.09 -14.24 3.30
CA ARG A 183 12.02 -13.77 2.26
C ARG A 183 11.46 -12.55 1.52
N ARG A 184 11.01 -12.74 0.28
CA ARG A 184 10.48 -11.70 -0.60
C ARG A 184 8.97 -11.75 -0.75
N ALA A 185 8.31 -12.79 -0.22
CA ALA A 185 6.87 -12.97 -0.28
C ALA A 185 6.20 -12.52 1.01
N TYR A 186 4.97 -12.06 0.89
CA TYR A 186 4.14 -11.66 2.02
C TYR A 186 2.67 -12.04 1.81
N VAL A 187 1.98 -12.18 2.93
CA VAL A 187 0.53 -12.31 2.99
C VAL A 187 0.00 -11.46 4.14
N THR A 188 -1.07 -10.72 3.91
CA THR A 188 -1.76 -9.97 4.96
C THR A 188 -3.26 -10.21 4.86
N ALA A 189 -3.89 -10.53 5.97
CA ALA A 189 -5.33 -10.59 6.10
C ALA A 189 -5.82 -9.33 6.81
N TYR A 190 -6.89 -8.74 6.28
CA TYR A 190 -7.60 -7.59 6.84
C TYR A 190 -9.04 -7.99 7.11
N LEU A 191 -9.50 -7.74 8.31
CA LEU A 191 -10.89 -7.95 8.70
C LEU A 191 -11.52 -6.60 8.99
N PHE A 192 -12.34 -6.10 8.07
CA PHE A 192 -13.06 -4.84 8.21
C PHE A 192 -14.39 -5.04 8.89
N ASN A 193 -14.76 -4.05 9.72
CA ASN A 193 -16.00 -3.99 10.47
C ASN A 193 -16.29 -5.28 11.26
N PRO A 194 -15.34 -5.77 12.10
CA PRO A 194 -15.50 -7.03 12.83
C PRO A 194 -16.65 -7.01 13.85
N ASP A 195 -17.18 -5.84 14.13
CA ASP A 195 -18.31 -5.59 15.02
C ASP A 195 -19.68 -5.58 14.29
N GLU A 196 -19.70 -5.74 12.98
CA GLU A 196 -20.90 -5.84 12.16
C GLU A 196 -21.28 -7.30 11.86
N ASP A 197 -22.55 -7.53 11.50
CA ASP A 197 -23.06 -8.87 11.17
C ASP A 197 -22.37 -9.48 9.92
N LYS A 198 -21.81 -8.62 9.06
CA LYS A 198 -21.22 -8.99 7.77
C LYS A 198 -19.87 -8.32 7.56
N PRO A 199 -18.82 -8.78 8.26
CA PRO A 199 -17.49 -8.23 8.10
C PRO A 199 -16.92 -8.54 6.70
N THR A 200 -16.16 -7.60 6.14
CA THR A 200 -15.44 -7.81 4.88
C THR A 200 -14.04 -8.36 5.17
N LEU A 201 -13.69 -9.47 4.52
CA LEU A 201 -12.34 -10.02 4.56
C LEU A 201 -11.58 -9.63 3.29
N VAL A 202 -10.38 -9.10 3.47
CA VAL A 202 -9.44 -8.85 2.37
C VAL A 202 -8.16 -9.64 2.63
N VAL A 203 -7.68 -10.35 1.63
CA VAL A 203 -6.41 -11.07 1.69
C VAL A 203 -5.48 -10.51 0.62
N ALA A 204 -4.41 -9.89 1.06
CA ALA A 204 -3.34 -9.41 0.19
C ALA A 204 -2.20 -10.43 0.15
N VAL A 205 -1.72 -10.73 -1.04
CA VAL A 205 -0.49 -11.49 -1.26
C VAL A 205 0.42 -10.70 -2.19
N GLY A 206 1.74 -10.83 -2.01
CA GLY A 206 2.66 -10.14 -2.89
C GLY A 206 4.09 -10.63 -2.77
N VAL A 207 4.92 -10.11 -3.68
CA VAL A 207 6.35 -10.41 -3.76
C VAL A 207 7.13 -9.17 -4.17
N THR A 208 8.27 -8.93 -3.49
CA THR A 208 9.23 -7.88 -3.84
C THR A 208 10.50 -8.49 -4.42
N PHE A 209 11.11 -7.88 -5.46
CA PHE A 209 12.31 -8.40 -6.13
C PHE A 209 13.12 -7.31 -6.84
#